data_4b857f253b0d8deaa7c99f4bff912249
#
_entry.id   4b857f253b0d8deaa7c99f4bff912249
#
_cell.length_a   1.000
_cell.length_b   1.000
_cell.length_c   1.000
_cell.angle_alpha   90.00
_cell.angle_beta   90.00
_cell.angle_gamma   90.00
#
_symmetry.space_group_name_H-M   'P 1'
#
loop_
_entity.id
_entity.type
_entity.pdbx_description
1 polymer ?
#
loop_
_entity_poly.entity_id
_entity_poly.type
_entity_poly.pdbx_seq_one_letter_code
_entity_poly.pdbx_strand_id
1 'polypeptide(L)'
;MKSIVFCALLIFFISGCYYDKAELTYPATATTCDTTAVKYSADMVSIMNTNCNSCHGGTAAAGAGIVLSTYAGLKVYGTNGQLLNSVLQNGTVSAMPKGGGKLSDCDINKIRAWLNNGMLNN
;
A
#
# COMPACT_ATOMS: atom_id res chain seq x y z
N MET A 1 -42.42 8.21 44.99
CA MET A 1 -42.31 9.25 43.98
C MET A 1 -40.88 9.76 43.78
N LYS A 2 -40.04 9.91 44.81
CA LYS A 2 -38.63 10.35 44.65
C LYS A 2 -37.74 9.36 43.87
N SER A 3 -37.94 8.04 44.04
CA SER A 3 -37.15 7.02 43.34
C SER A 3 -37.41 6.93 41.83
N ILE A 4 -38.65 7.21 41.40
CA ILE A 4 -39.04 7.17 39.98
C ILE A 4 -38.40 8.32 39.20
N VAL A 5 -38.32 9.50 39.84
CA VAL A 5 -37.67 10.67 39.23
C VAL A 5 -36.19 10.47 39.08
N PHE A 6 -35.53 9.78 40.02
CA PHE A 6 -34.08 9.49 39.95
C PHE A 6 -33.76 8.50 38.83
N CYS A 7 -34.59 7.46 38.63
CA CYS A 7 -34.41 6.52 37.49
C CYS A 7 -34.67 7.19 36.13
N ALA A 8 -35.66 8.09 36.04
CA ALA A 8 -35.92 8.82 34.80
C ALA A 8 -34.78 9.77 34.42
N LEU A 9 -34.08 10.37 35.38
CA LEU A 9 -32.90 11.22 35.12
C LEU A 9 -31.67 10.42 34.66
N LEU A 10 -31.51 9.18 35.11
CA LEU A 10 -30.40 8.33 34.74
C LEU A 10 -30.49 7.85 33.27
N ILE A 11 -31.69 7.73 32.70
CA ILE A 11 -31.93 7.26 31.35
C ILE A 11 -31.56 8.34 30.32
N PHE A 12 -31.52 9.60 30.69
CA PHE A 12 -31.19 10.72 29.80
C PHE A 12 -29.68 10.86 29.50
N PHE A 13 -28.80 10.17 30.26
CA PHE A 13 -27.37 10.27 30.08
C PHE A 13 -26.78 9.19 29.17
N ILE A 14 -27.59 8.28 28.61
CA ILE A 14 -27.08 7.14 27.81
C ILE A 14 -27.24 7.35 26.29
N SER A 15 -27.77 8.47 25.84
CA SER A 15 -27.97 8.75 24.40
C SER A 15 -26.78 9.49 23.75
N GLY A 16 -25.58 9.19 24.17
CA GLY A 16 -24.35 9.81 23.66
C GLY A 16 -23.48 8.90 22.79
N CYS A 17 -24.04 7.93 22.07
CA CYS A 17 -23.31 7.32 20.95
C CYS A 17 -23.43 8.22 19.73
N TYR A 18 -22.60 9.25 19.68
CA TYR A 18 -22.33 9.96 18.45
C TYR A 18 -21.59 8.99 17.51
N TYR A 19 -22.33 8.43 16.57
CA TYR A 19 -21.75 7.61 15.50
C TYR A 19 -21.09 8.57 14.51
N ASP A 20 -19.82 8.84 14.74
CA ASP A 20 -19.00 9.61 13.81
C ASP A 20 -18.81 8.79 12.53
N LYS A 21 -19.48 9.21 11.45
CA LYS A 21 -19.18 8.69 10.12
C LYS A 21 -17.85 9.29 9.70
N ALA A 22 -16.78 8.55 9.87
CA ALA A 22 -15.42 8.93 9.50
C ALA A 22 -15.34 9.48 8.06
N GLU A 23 -16.20 9.01 7.16
CA GLU A 23 -16.31 9.48 5.77
C GLU A 23 -16.79 10.94 5.65
N LEU A 24 -17.53 11.46 6.62
CA LEU A 24 -18.03 12.84 6.60
C LEU A 24 -17.12 13.81 7.36
N THR A 25 -16.44 13.33 8.40
CA THR A 25 -15.58 14.15 9.25
C THR A 25 -14.15 14.22 8.69
N TYR A 26 -13.71 13.16 8.07
CA TYR A 26 -12.44 13.08 7.37
C TYR A 26 -12.71 12.72 5.92
N PRO A 27 -13.08 13.71 5.07
CA PRO A 27 -13.07 13.45 3.64
C PRO A 27 -11.66 12.98 3.33
N ALA A 28 -11.50 11.68 3.08
CA ALA A 28 -10.31 11.20 2.48
C ALA A 28 -10.14 12.06 1.23
N THR A 29 -9.14 12.91 1.19
CA THR A 29 -8.51 13.29 -0.06
C THR A 29 -7.97 11.96 -0.59
N ALA A 30 -8.88 11.14 -1.11
CA ALA A 30 -8.54 10.01 -1.92
C ALA A 30 -7.79 10.64 -3.09
N THR A 31 -6.48 10.73 -2.97
CA THR A 31 -5.64 10.83 -4.14
C THR A 31 -6.05 9.62 -4.96
N THR A 32 -6.96 9.86 -5.91
CA THR A 32 -7.48 8.82 -6.79
C THR A 32 -6.25 8.15 -7.39
N CYS A 33 -6.06 6.88 -7.06
CA CYS A 33 -4.92 6.12 -7.54
C CYS A 33 -5.06 5.96 -9.06
N ASP A 34 -4.40 6.83 -9.82
CA ASP A 34 -4.41 6.74 -11.28
C ASP A 34 -3.47 5.60 -11.71
N THR A 35 -4.07 4.60 -12.31
CA THR A 35 -3.38 3.43 -12.90
C THR A 35 -3.50 3.38 -14.42
N THR A 36 -4.05 4.40 -15.05
CA THR A 36 -4.35 4.39 -16.50
C THR A 36 -3.10 4.57 -17.36
N ALA A 37 -2.11 5.33 -16.87
CA ALA A 37 -0.91 5.68 -17.62
C ALA A 37 0.37 5.52 -16.80
N VAL A 38 0.52 4.38 -16.11
CA VAL A 38 1.68 4.10 -15.26
C VAL A 38 2.96 4.04 -16.11
N LYS A 39 3.97 4.83 -15.70
CA LYS A 39 5.28 4.92 -16.35
C LYS A 39 6.38 4.34 -15.48
N TYR A 40 7.37 3.70 -16.14
CA TYR A 40 8.55 3.24 -15.43
C TYR A 40 9.32 4.40 -14.79
N SER A 41 9.64 5.45 -15.58
CA SER A 41 10.48 6.56 -15.14
C SER A 41 9.90 7.38 -13.99
N ALA A 42 8.57 7.51 -13.91
CA ALA A 42 7.90 8.31 -12.88
C ALA A 42 7.39 7.44 -11.73
N ASP A 43 6.57 6.43 -12.04
CA ASP A 43 5.86 5.67 -11.01
C ASP A 43 6.70 4.54 -10.43
N MET A 44 7.27 3.68 -11.30
CA MET A 44 8.01 2.52 -10.82
C MET A 44 9.31 2.93 -10.13
N VAL A 45 10.06 3.89 -10.69
CA VAL A 45 11.28 4.42 -10.06
C VAL A 45 10.97 5.02 -8.69
N SER A 46 9.88 5.79 -8.57
CA SER A 46 9.45 6.36 -7.29
C SER A 46 9.12 5.30 -6.25
N ILE A 47 8.30 4.31 -6.63
CA ILE A 47 7.90 3.21 -5.73
C ILE A 47 9.14 2.40 -5.28
N MET A 48 10.03 2.07 -6.22
CA MET A 48 11.26 1.31 -5.90
C MET A 48 12.20 2.09 -4.99
N ASN A 49 12.41 3.39 -5.24
CA ASN A 49 13.27 4.22 -4.40
C ASN A 49 12.74 4.35 -2.97
N THR A 50 11.44 4.51 -2.81
CA THR A 50 10.83 4.67 -1.50
C THR A 50 10.81 3.39 -0.68
N ASN A 51 10.55 2.24 -1.33
CA ASN A 51 10.20 1.03 -0.59
C ASN A 51 11.22 -0.12 -0.73
N CYS A 52 12.08 -0.11 -1.76
CA CYS A 52 12.89 -1.28 -2.12
C CYS A 52 14.40 -1.01 -2.17
N ASN A 53 14.80 0.14 -2.73
CA ASN A 53 16.19 0.39 -3.09
C ASN A 53 17.13 0.62 -1.90
N SER A 54 16.60 0.78 -0.69
CA SER A 54 17.41 0.76 0.54
C SER A 54 18.19 -0.57 0.69
N CYS A 55 17.57 -1.68 0.25
CA CYS A 55 18.21 -3.02 0.27
C CYS A 55 18.53 -3.53 -1.14
N HIS A 56 17.72 -3.18 -2.15
CA HIS A 56 17.80 -3.71 -3.51
C HIS A 56 18.41 -2.71 -4.52
N GLY A 57 19.03 -1.63 -4.03
CA GLY A 57 19.79 -0.67 -4.84
C GLY A 57 21.27 -1.01 -4.97
N GLY A 58 21.95 -0.36 -5.92
CA GLY A 58 23.39 -0.55 -6.14
C GLY A 58 23.76 -2.01 -6.39
N THR A 59 24.63 -2.57 -5.54
CA THR A 59 25.04 -4.00 -5.58
C THR A 59 24.00 -4.92 -4.93
N ALA A 60 22.97 -4.37 -4.29
CA ALA A 60 21.96 -5.09 -3.54
C ALA A 60 22.53 -6.08 -2.50
N ALA A 61 23.63 -5.75 -1.85
CA ALA A 61 24.28 -6.63 -0.87
C ALA A 61 23.33 -7.00 0.28
N ALA A 62 22.52 -6.05 0.77
CA ALA A 62 21.50 -6.30 1.79
C ALA A 62 20.25 -7.00 1.21
N GLY A 63 20.05 -6.97 -0.08
CA GLY A 63 18.92 -7.55 -0.82
C GLY A 63 19.23 -8.87 -1.51
N ALA A 64 20.18 -9.65 -0.99
CA ALA A 64 20.60 -10.95 -1.53
C ALA A 64 21.06 -10.90 -3.02
N GLY A 65 21.64 -9.77 -3.45
CA GLY A 65 22.07 -9.56 -4.83
C GLY A 65 20.94 -9.27 -5.82
N ILE A 66 19.72 -9.11 -5.35
CA ILE A 66 18.54 -8.77 -6.19
C ILE A 66 18.55 -7.26 -6.44
N VAL A 67 18.91 -6.84 -7.65
CA VAL A 67 18.95 -5.42 -8.04
C VAL A 67 17.62 -5.00 -8.64
N LEU A 68 16.92 -4.05 -7.98
CA LEU A 68 15.64 -3.47 -8.44
C LEU A 68 15.77 -2.00 -8.87
N SER A 69 16.94 -1.40 -8.71
CA SER A 69 17.20 0.01 -9.03
C SER A 69 17.35 0.29 -10.53
N THR A 70 17.37 -0.75 -11.36
CA THR A 70 17.45 -0.62 -12.82
C THR A 70 16.23 -1.22 -13.49
N TYR A 71 15.88 -0.69 -14.67
CA TYR A 71 14.78 -1.26 -15.46
C TYR A 71 14.98 -2.75 -15.75
N ALA A 72 16.19 -3.13 -16.20
CA ALA A 72 16.50 -4.52 -16.52
C ALA A 72 16.34 -5.44 -15.31
N GLY A 73 16.87 -5.03 -14.15
CA GLY A 73 16.74 -5.79 -12.92
C GLY A 73 15.28 -5.93 -12.48
N LEU A 74 14.53 -4.82 -12.48
CA LEU A 74 13.12 -4.85 -12.09
C LEU A 74 12.29 -5.74 -13.03
N LYS A 75 12.55 -5.68 -14.33
CA LYS A 75 11.84 -6.48 -15.35
C LYS A 75 11.99 -7.99 -15.14
N VAL A 76 13.15 -8.46 -14.71
CA VAL A 76 13.38 -9.89 -14.41
C VAL A 76 12.37 -10.37 -13.36
N TYR A 77 12.23 -9.63 -12.25
CA TYR A 77 11.33 -9.99 -11.15
C TYR A 77 9.86 -9.70 -11.45
N GLY A 78 9.59 -8.79 -12.37
CA GLY A 78 8.25 -8.60 -12.93
C GLY A 78 7.82 -9.78 -13.79
N THR A 79 8.70 -10.23 -14.70
CA THR A 79 8.40 -11.32 -15.65
C THR A 79 8.17 -12.66 -14.96
N ASN A 80 8.93 -12.97 -13.90
CA ASN A 80 8.79 -14.24 -13.19
C ASN A 80 7.71 -14.19 -12.08
N GLY A 81 7.02 -13.06 -11.92
CA GLY A 81 5.94 -12.86 -10.95
C GLY A 81 6.40 -12.61 -9.51
N GLN A 82 7.69 -12.68 -9.21
CA GLN A 82 8.19 -12.50 -7.85
C GLN A 82 7.95 -11.10 -7.32
N LEU A 83 8.08 -10.07 -8.16
CA LEU A 83 7.84 -8.69 -7.75
C LEU A 83 6.43 -8.52 -7.18
N LEU A 84 5.40 -8.91 -7.93
CA LEU A 84 4.02 -8.73 -7.49
C LEU A 84 3.68 -9.60 -6.28
N ASN A 85 4.08 -10.86 -6.31
CA ASN A 85 3.76 -11.80 -5.22
C ASN A 85 4.44 -11.40 -3.91
N SER A 86 5.66 -10.86 -3.95
CA SER A 86 6.35 -10.40 -2.75
C SER A 86 5.65 -9.20 -2.09
N VAL A 87 5.22 -8.20 -2.88
CA VAL A 87 4.52 -7.01 -2.33
C VAL A 87 3.07 -7.31 -1.95
N LEU A 88 2.43 -8.31 -2.56
CA LEU A 88 1.12 -8.81 -2.14
C LEU A 88 1.19 -9.56 -0.81
N GLN A 89 2.37 -10.07 -0.43
CA GLN A 89 2.59 -10.86 0.77
C GLN A 89 1.64 -12.08 0.85
N ASN A 90 1.43 -12.73 -0.30
CA ASN A 90 0.48 -13.84 -0.46
C ASN A 90 1.04 -15.22 -0.06
N GLY A 91 2.26 -15.28 0.46
CA GLY A 91 2.90 -16.51 0.95
C GLY A 91 3.55 -17.36 -0.14
N THR A 92 3.47 -17.00 -1.42
CA THR A 92 4.11 -17.79 -2.51
C THR A 92 5.61 -17.52 -2.63
N VAL A 93 6.04 -16.35 -2.20
CA VAL A 93 7.44 -15.91 -2.12
C VAL A 93 7.67 -15.13 -0.83
N SER A 94 8.94 -14.80 -0.53
CA SER A 94 9.25 -13.97 0.63
C SER A 94 8.50 -12.64 0.59
N ALA A 95 7.81 -12.30 1.67
CA ALA A 95 7.11 -11.03 1.82
C ALA A 95 8.10 -9.85 1.80
N MET A 96 7.77 -8.81 1.06
CA MET A 96 8.53 -7.56 0.97
C MET A 96 7.61 -6.35 1.18
N PRO A 97 8.12 -5.25 1.75
CA PRO A 97 9.47 -5.08 2.33
C PRO A 97 9.73 -5.98 3.54
N LYS A 98 10.96 -6.45 3.69
CA LYS A 98 11.35 -7.34 4.80
C LYS A 98 11.25 -6.59 6.13
N GLY A 99 10.46 -7.13 7.08
CA GLY A 99 10.25 -6.49 8.38
C GLY A 99 9.43 -5.19 8.33
N GLY A 100 8.94 -4.79 7.17
CA GLY A 100 8.06 -3.63 6.97
C GLY A 100 6.60 -4.03 6.77
N GLY A 101 5.73 -3.02 6.79
CA GLY A 101 4.33 -3.17 6.41
C GLY A 101 4.17 -3.44 4.91
N LYS A 102 3.00 -3.94 4.53
CA LYS A 102 2.60 -4.06 3.13
C LYS A 102 2.58 -2.67 2.46
N LEU A 103 2.95 -2.60 1.18
CA LEU A 103 2.83 -1.38 0.39
C LEU A 103 1.38 -0.88 0.37
N SER A 104 1.20 0.42 0.08
CA SER A 104 -0.12 0.97 -0.15
C SER A 104 -0.83 0.23 -1.29
N ASP A 105 -2.15 0.13 -1.21
CA ASP A 105 -2.93 -0.50 -2.30
C ASP A 105 -2.73 0.25 -3.62
N CYS A 106 -2.48 1.55 -3.57
CA CYS A 106 -2.18 2.34 -4.77
C CYS A 106 -0.86 1.91 -5.41
N ASP A 107 0.22 1.77 -4.64
CA ASP A 107 1.52 1.33 -5.16
C ASP A 107 1.42 -0.08 -5.75
N ILE A 108 0.72 -0.99 -5.07
CA ILE A 108 0.49 -2.35 -5.56
C ILE A 108 -0.30 -2.32 -6.88
N ASN A 109 -1.33 -1.49 -6.98
CA ASN A 109 -2.14 -1.37 -8.18
C ASN A 109 -1.34 -0.75 -9.34
N LYS A 110 -0.46 0.22 -9.08
CA LYS A 110 0.47 0.76 -10.08
C LYS A 110 1.45 -0.30 -10.55
N ILE A 111 2.05 -1.08 -9.66
CA ILE A 111 2.92 -2.20 -10.03
C ILE A 111 2.17 -3.18 -10.93
N ARG A 112 0.95 -3.58 -10.54
CA ARG A 112 0.11 -4.48 -11.34
C ARG A 112 -0.21 -3.91 -12.72
N ALA A 113 -0.57 -2.63 -12.80
CA ALA A 113 -0.87 -1.96 -14.06
C ALA A 113 0.36 -1.94 -15.00
N TRP A 114 1.54 -1.61 -14.46
CA TRP A 114 2.78 -1.63 -15.24
C TRP A 114 3.13 -3.02 -15.78
N LEU A 115 2.96 -4.06 -14.95
CA LEU A 115 3.16 -5.46 -15.37
C LEU A 115 2.19 -5.85 -16.49
N ASN A 116 0.89 -5.53 -16.33
CA ASN A 116 -0.14 -5.85 -17.32
C ASN A 116 0.04 -5.09 -18.64
N ASN A 117 0.60 -3.89 -18.59
CA ASN A 117 0.88 -3.06 -19.77
C ASN A 117 2.21 -3.42 -20.46
N GLY A 118 2.79 -4.59 -20.15
CA GLY A 118 3.98 -5.10 -20.83
C GLY A 118 5.31 -4.56 -20.29
N MET A 119 5.29 -3.95 -19.09
CA MET A 119 6.50 -3.47 -18.42
C MET A 119 7.32 -2.52 -19.31
N LEU A 120 6.70 -1.49 -19.86
CA LEU A 120 7.37 -0.53 -20.76
C LEU A 120 8.45 0.26 -20.01
N ASN A 121 9.55 0.56 -20.71
CA ASN A 121 10.61 1.45 -20.25
C ASN A 121 10.36 2.88 -20.77
N ASN A 122 9.39 3.59 -20.18
CA ASN A 122 8.87 4.88 -20.63
C ASN A 122 8.96 5.98 -19.57
#